data_65a68a784b9adc397cd3bcf27388b8ed
#
_entry.id   65a68a784b9adc397cd3bcf27388b8ed
#
_cell.length_a   1.000
_cell.length_b   1.000
_cell.length_c   1.000
_cell.angle_alpha   90.00
_cell.angle_beta   90.00
_cell.angle_gamma   90.00
#
_symmetry.space_group_name_H-M   'P 1'
#
loop_
_entity.id
_entity.type
_entity.pdbx_description
1 polymer ?
#
loop_
_entity_poly.entity_id
_entity_poly.type
_entity_poly.pdbx_seq_one_letter_code
_entity_poly.pdbx_strand_id
1 'polypeptide(L)'
;MKFTWFNLMPWPYLPDDFREQNRSVWVDIPSRLYDPKKGHFVYHQYMDQLEYAEALGFDGIGCNEHHQNGYGLMPSPNLIAAGLARRTSRAAICVIGNSIAGYNPPIRVAEEFAMLDVISGGRLVAGFPVGTPMDTNFCYGQIPALTRDKYREAHDMIMKAWAEDEPFAFDGKYNQLRWVNCWPKPIQKPHPPIYIPGGGSIETWDFCLDHDYNYSYLSYYGHVRGKSLLEGYWDRVAKRGKDDSPYRAAFAQIICVADTDA
;
A
#
# COMPACT_ATOMS: atom_id res chain seq x y z
N MET A 1 -5.35 -0.99 20.84
CA MET A 1 -4.66 -0.37 19.69
C MET A 1 -3.89 -1.45 18.96
N LYS A 2 -3.76 -1.37 17.63
CA LYS A 2 -2.97 -2.30 16.82
C LYS A 2 -1.75 -1.58 16.29
N PHE A 3 -0.60 -2.27 16.29
CA PHE A 3 0.67 -1.71 15.83
C PHE A 3 1.18 -2.50 14.63
N THR A 4 1.49 -1.79 13.56
CA THR A 4 2.09 -2.35 12.35
C THR A 4 3.48 -1.76 12.16
N TRP A 5 4.49 -2.60 11.99
CA TRP A 5 5.80 -2.16 11.55
C TRP A 5 5.78 -2.00 10.03
N PHE A 6 5.85 -0.77 9.58
CA PHE A 6 5.83 -0.43 8.16
C PHE A 6 7.24 -0.03 7.69
N ASN A 7 7.75 -0.69 6.67
CA ASN A 7 9.09 -0.42 6.14
C ASN A 7 9.00 0.08 4.69
N LEU A 8 9.67 1.19 4.40
CA LEU A 8 9.78 1.76 3.05
C LEU A 8 10.90 1.11 2.22
N MET A 9 11.81 0.40 2.85
CA MET A 9 13.02 -0.18 2.23
C MET A 9 13.83 0.86 1.44
N PRO A 10 14.24 2.00 2.03
CA PRO A 10 15.01 2.99 1.32
C PRO A 10 16.40 2.49 0.99
N TRP A 11 17.04 3.09 -0.04
CA TRP A 11 18.45 2.83 -0.36
C TRP A 11 19.37 3.60 0.60
N PRO A 12 20.13 2.90 1.47
CA PRO A 12 20.87 3.56 2.54
C PRO A 12 22.27 4.06 2.12
N TYR A 13 22.71 3.80 0.89
CA TYR A 13 24.07 4.07 0.44
C TYR A 13 24.13 5.21 -0.58
N LEU A 14 23.27 6.23 -0.42
CA LEU A 14 23.42 7.46 -1.19
C LEU A 14 24.69 8.20 -0.75
N PRO A 15 25.41 8.86 -1.68
CA PRO A 15 26.56 9.73 -1.32
C PRO A 15 26.14 10.85 -0.37
N ASP A 16 27.07 11.30 0.50
CA ASP A 16 26.79 12.37 1.46
C ASP A 16 26.41 13.68 0.76
N ASP A 17 26.99 13.95 -0.41
CA ASP A 17 26.73 15.11 -1.26
C ASP A 17 25.54 14.90 -2.24
N PHE A 18 24.75 13.84 -2.05
CA PHE A 18 23.64 13.50 -2.95
C PHE A 18 22.69 14.68 -3.19
N ARG A 19 22.36 15.43 -2.14
CA ARG A 19 21.42 16.56 -2.23
C ARG A 19 21.96 17.74 -3.02
N GLU A 20 23.26 17.86 -3.15
CA GLU A 20 23.91 18.90 -3.93
C GLU A 20 23.90 18.57 -5.43
N GLN A 21 23.99 17.27 -5.76
CA GLN A 21 24.11 16.80 -7.13
C GLN A 21 22.78 16.35 -7.74
N ASN A 22 21.78 16.00 -6.91
CA ASN A 22 20.53 15.42 -7.37
C ASN A 22 19.33 16.15 -6.77
N ARG A 23 18.37 16.47 -7.63
CA ARG A 23 17.18 17.23 -7.27
C ARG A 23 16.23 16.46 -6.34
N SER A 24 16.17 15.16 -6.47
CA SER A 24 15.22 14.30 -5.77
C SER A 24 15.75 12.88 -5.61
N VAL A 25 15.39 12.23 -4.50
CA VAL A 25 15.56 10.79 -4.32
C VAL A 25 14.42 9.99 -4.96
N TRP A 26 13.35 10.66 -5.35
CA TRP A 26 12.12 10.07 -5.87
C TRP A 26 12.04 10.00 -7.38
N VAL A 27 12.56 11.03 -8.06
CA VAL A 27 12.54 11.15 -9.51
C VAL A 27 13.90 11.59 -10.01
N ASP A 28 14.26 11.20 -11.21
CA ASP A 28 15.53 11.54 -11.88
C ASP A 28 16.78 11.05 -11.15
N ILE A 29 16.68 10.05 -10.28
CA ILE A 29 17.82 9.44 -9.61
C ILE A 29 18.59 8.52 -10.56
N PRO A 30 19.92 8.70 -10.74
CA PRO A 30 20.68 7.83 -11.65
C PRO A 30 20.80 6.40 -11.12
N SER A 31 20.48 5.41 -11.95
CA SER A 31 20.57 3.98 -11.60
C SER A 31 21.99 3.50 -11.25
N ARG A 32 23.04 4.22 -11.68
CA ARG A 32 24.43 3.93 -11.31
C ARG A 32 24.73 4.05 -9.81
N LEU A 33 23.85 4.72 -9.06
CA LEU A 33 23.95 4.84 -7.59
C LEU A 33 23.50 3.58 -6.86
N TYR A 34 22.85 2.65 -7.57
CA TYR A 34 22.45 1.37 -7.00
C TYR A 34 23.52 0.30 -7.25
N ASP A 35 23.92 -0.39 -6.18
CA ASP A 35 24.83 -1.53 -6.21
C ASP A 35 24.05 -2.83 -5.94
N PRO A 36 23.92 -3.74 -6.90
CA PRO A 36 23.17 -4.99 -6.73
C PRO A 36 23.70 -5.89 -5.62
N LYS A 37 25.01 -5.88 -5.34
CA LYS A 37 25.60 -6.68 -4.28
C LYS A 37 25.19 -6.14 -2.89
N LYS A 38 25.25 -4.83 -2.72
CA LYS A 38 24.72 -4.17 -1.52
C LYS A 38 23.21 -4.35 -1.42
N GLY A 39 22.50 -4.26 -2.55
CA GLY A 39 21.05 -4.48 -2.61
C GLY A 39 20.63 -5.84 -2.07
N HIS A 40 21.39 -6.90 -2.35
CA HIS A 40 21.15 -8.22 -1.78
C HIS A 40 21.09 -8.19 -0.25
N PHE A 41 22.08 -7.57 0.41
CA PHE A 41 22.09 -7.43 1.87
C PHE A 41 20.95 -6.55 2.39
N VAL A 42 20.67 -5.44 1.71
CA VAL A 42 19.63 -4.49 2.09
C VAL A 42 18.24 -5.15 2.10
N TYR A 43 17.90 -5.91 1.06
CA TYR A 43 16.63 -6.65 1.04
C TYR A 43 16.52 -7.66 2.18
N HIS A 44 17.56 -8.44 2.41
CA HIS A 44 17.56 -9.39 3.53
C HIS A 44 17.43 -8.68 4.88
N GLN A 45 18.19 -7.61 5.09
CA GLN A 45 18.13 -6.84 6.33
C GLN A 45 16.72 -6.27 6.59
N TYR A 46 16.05 -5.73 5.59
CA TYR A 46 14.72 -5.19 5.76
C TYR A 46 13.65 -6.28 5.97
N MET A 47 13.78 -7.40 5.29
CA MET A 47 12.89 -8.55 5.53
C MET A 47 13.09 -9.12 6.92
N ASP A 48 14.33 -9.27 7.38
CA ASP A 48 14.66 -9.74 8.73
C ASP A 48 14.10 -8.77 9.81
N GLN A 49 14.13 -7.45 9.57
CA GLN A 49 13.50 -6.47 10.47
C GLN A 49 11.97 -6.66 10.55
N LEU A 50 11.31 -6.91 9.43
CA LEU A 50 9.87 -7.16 9.40
C LEU A 50 9.50 -8.47 10.11
N GLU A 51 10.29 -9.53 9.93
CA GLU A 51 10.11 -10.78 10.68
C GLU A 51 10.36 -10.60 12.18
N TYR A 52 11.40 -9.84 12.54
CA TYR A 52 11.71 -9.54 13.93
C TYR A 52 10.59 -8.72 14.59
N ALA A 53 9.93 -7.82 13.85
CA ALA A 53 8.77 -7.11 14.36
C ALA A 53 7.63 -8.07 14.77
N GLU A 54 7.38 -9.14 14.01
CA GLU A 54 6.43 -10.19 14.44
C GLU A 54 6.90 -10.85 15.75
N ALA A 55 8.18 -11.18 15.88
CA ALA A 55 8.72 -11.79 17.09
C ALA A 55 8.60 -10.88 18.32
N LEU A 56 8.69 -9.55 18.12
CA LEU A 56 8.48 -8.54 19.17
C LEU A 56 7.01 -8.29 19.51
N GLY A 57 6.06 -8.89 18.79
CA GLY A 57 4.65 -8.81 19.10
C GLY A 57 3.85 -7.77 18.33
N PHE A 58 4.41 -7.14 17.29
CA PHE A 58 3.63 -6.29 16.41
C PHE A 58 2.44 -7.06 15.81
N ASP A 59 1.31 -6.37 15.64
CA ASP A 59 0.09 -6.95 15.09
C ASP A 59 0.15 -7.13 13.57
N GLY A 60 0.95 -6.30 12.89
CA GLY A 60 1.14 -6.34 11.45
C GLY A 60 2.54 -5.94 11.02
N ILE A 61 2.89 -6.36 9.83
CA ILE A 61 4.10 -5.96 9.10
C ILE A 61 3.70 -5.45 7.74
N GLY A 62 4.29 -4.34 7.30
CA GLY A 62 3.79 -3.60 6.14
C GLY A 62 4.85 -3.24 5.13
N CYS A 63 4.44 -3.26 3.87
CA CYS A 63 5.21 -2.83 2.71
C CYS A 63 4.36 -2.00 1.75
N ASN A 64 5.01 -1.31 0.82
CA ASN A 64 4.37 -0.42 -0.15
C ASN A 64 5.02 -0.50 -1.53
N GLU A 65 4.46 0.21 -2.50
CA GLU A 65 4.93 0.27 -3.88
C GLU A 65 5.61 1.60 -4.17
N HIS A 66 6.89 1.51 -4.62
CA HIS A 66 7.64 2.64 -5.16
C HIS A 66 8.53 2.19 -6.32
N HIS A 67 8.72 3.06 -7.31
CA HIS A 67 9.35 2.71 -8.56
C HIS A 67 10.53 3.58 -8.91
N GLN A 68 11.60 2.95 -9.48
CA GLN A 68 12.72 3.59 -10.15
C GLN A 68 13.44 4.64 -9.29
N ASN A 69 13.55 4.43 -7.98
CA ASN A 69 14.09 5.43 -7.07
C ASN A 69 14.79 4.82 -5.85
N GLY A 70 15.45 5.66 -5.07
CA GLY A 70 16.12 5.28 -3.83
C GLY A 70 15.26 5.48 -2.57
N TYR A 71 14.06 6.01 -2.70
CA TYR A 71 13.13 6.21 -1.59
C TYR A 71 12.52 4.89 -1.12
N GLY A 72 12.24 3.96 -2.05
CA GLY A 72 11.69 2.65 -1.74
C GLY A 72 12.07 1.60 -2.78
N LEU A 73 12.74 0.53 -2.33
CA LEU A 73 13.22 -0.55 -3.18
C LEU A 73 12.15 -1.64 -3.42
N MET A 74 10.86 -1.26 -3.44
CA MET A 74 9.75 -2.20 -3.59
C MET A 74 8.89 -1.91 -4.82
N PRO A 75 9.38 -2.12 -6.04
CA PRO A 75 8.55 -1.99 -7.24
C PRO A 75 7.46 -3.05 -7.33
N SER A 76 7.59 -4.15 -6.57
CA SER A 76 6.56 -5.15 -6.35
C SER A 76 6.46 -5.49 -4.86
N PRO A 77 5.62 -4.80 -4.10
CA PRO A 77 5.42 -5.12 -2.69
C PRO A 77 4.86 -6.53 -2.49
N ASN A 78 4.17 -7.07 -3.50
CA ASN A 78 3.59 -8.40 -3.45
C ASN A 78 4.67 -9.50 -3.40
N LEU A 79 5.84 -9.30 -4.02
CA LEU A 79 6.97 -10.22 -3.91
C LEU A 79 7.54 -10.24 -2.48
N ILE A 80 7.70 -9.09 -1.86
CA ILE A 80 8.12 -8.98 -0.47
C ILE A 80 7.09 -9.61 0.46
N ALA A 81 5.83 -9.28 0.28
CA ALA A 81 4.71 -9.83 1.05
C ALA A 81 4.62 -11.35 0.95
N ALA A 82 4.86 -11.93 -0.23
CA ALA A 82 4.88 -13.39 -0.42
C ALA A 82 6.01 -14.07 0.38
N GLY A 83 7.21 -13.48 0.37
CA GLY A 83 8.32 -13.95 1.19
C GLY A 83 7.98 -13.90 2.69
N LEU A 84 7.44 -12.79 3.17
CA LEU A 84 7.04 -12.59 4.56
C LEU A 84 5.88 -13.51 4.96
N ALA A 85 4.88 -13.70 4.10
CA ALA A 85 3.74 -14.58 4.35
C ALA A 85 4.17 -16.02 4.65
N ARG A 86 5.25 -16.49 4.01
CA ARG A 86 5.83 -17.83 4.23
C ARG A 86 6.70 -17.91 5.47
N ARG A 87 7.36 -16.81 5.86
CA ARG A 87 8.34 -16.76 6.97
C ARG A 87 7.72 -16.32 8.30
N THR A 88 6.50 -15.80 8.29
CA THR A 88 5.73 -15.38 9.47
C THR A 88 4.49 -16.23 9.66
N SER A 89 3.88 -16.19 10.85
CA SER A 89 2.75 -17.06 11.19
C SER A 89 1.56 -16.34 11.82
N ARG A 90 1.77 -15.13 12.39
CA ARG A 90 0.77 -14.44 13.21
C ARG A 90 0.44 -13.04 12.71
N ALA A 91 1.45 -12.23 12.41
CA ALA A 91 1.26 -10.84 12.05
C ALA A 91 0.45 -10.69 10.74
N ALA A 92 -0.40 -9.69 10.68
CA ALA A 92 -1.06 -9.32 9.45
C ALA A 92 -0.02 -8.89 8.40
N ILE A 93 -0.21 -9.30 7.16
CA ILE A 93 0.61 -8.89 6.02
C ILE A 93 -0.04 -7.68 5.37
N CYS A 94 0.44 -6.50 5.70
CA CYS A 94 -0.16 -5.25 5.25
C CYS A 94 0.53 -4.75 3.97
N VAL A 95 -0.07 -5.02 2.81
CA VAL A 95 0.38 -4.43 1.54
C VAL A 95 -0.34 -3.10 1.35
N ILE A 96 0.32 -1.98 1.72
CA ILE A 96 -0.29 -0.64 1.71
C ILE A 96 0.53 0.28 0.80
N GLY A 97 0.34 0.22 -0.54
CA GLY A 97 -0.49 -0.72 -1.25
C GLY A 97 -0.11 -0.77 -2.73
N ASN A 98 -0.95 -1.41 -3.50
CA ASN A 98 -0.82 -1.41 -4.94
C ASN A 98 -1.53 -0.20 -5.57
N SER A 99 -0.83 0.51 -6.45
CA SER A 99 -1.36 1.67 -7.20
C SER A 99 -2.23 1.20 -8.36
N ILE A 100 -3.42 0.67 -8.04
CA ILE A 100 -4.29 -0.08 -8.96
C ILE A 100 -4.65 0.65 -10.26
N ALA A 101 -4.63 1.99 -10.25
CA ALA A 101 -4.84 2.79 -11.46
C ALA A 101 -3.71 2.64 -12.50
N GLY A 102 -2.54 2.20 -12.07
CA GLY A 102 -1.35 2.00 -12.91
C GLY A 102 -1.30 0.62 -13.58
N TYR A 103 -2.02 -0.35 -13.06
CA TYR A 103 -2.01 -1.72 -13.58
C TYR A 103 -2.89 -1.86 -14.83
N ASN A 104 -2.40 -2.60 -15.81
CA ASN A 104 -3.13 -2.91 -17.04
C ASN A 104 -2.89 -4.37 -17.46
N PRO A 105 -3.86 -5.27 -17.24
CA PRO A 105 -5.12 -5.06 -16.52
C PRO A 105 -4.99 -5.15 -15.00
N PRO A 106 -5.84 -4.47 -14.23
CA PRO A 106 -5.82 -4.49 -12.76
C PRO A 106 -6.24 -5.83 -12.14
N ILE A 107 -6.82 -6.75 -12.91
CA ILE A 107 -7.12 -8.11 -12.48
C ILE A 107 -5.89 -8.83 -11.89
N ARG A 108 -4.69 -8.48 -12.36
CA ARG A 108 -3.44 -9.00 -11.82
C ARG A 108 -3.29 -8.77 -10.32
N VAL A 109 -3.73 -7.60 -9.83
CA VAL A 109 -3.70 -7.29 -8.40
C VAL A 109 -4.70 -8.15 -7.64
N ALA A 110 -5.88 -8.39 -8.20
CA ALA A 110 -6.89 -9.28 -7.59
C ALA A 110 -6.35 -10.70 -7.41
N GLU A 111 -5.68 -11.24 -8.43
CA GLU A 111 -5.08 -12.58 -8.38
C GLU A 111 -3.93 -12.65 -7.37
N GLU A 112 -3.00 -11.70 -7.39
CA GLU A 112 -1.85 -11.68 -6.49
C GLU A 112 -2.28 -11.51 -5.02
N PHE A 113 -3.24 -10.64 -4.75
CA PHE A 113 -3.77 -10.47 -3.39
C PHE A 113 -4.53 -11.70 -2.92
N ALA A 114 -5.28 -12.36 -3.79
CA ALA A 114 -5.92 -13.63 -3.45
C ALA A 114 -4.88 -14.72 -3.15
N MET A 115 -3.79 -14.80 -3.94
CA MET A 115 -2.67 -15.70 -3.65
C MET A 115 -2.03 -15.40 -2.29
N LEU A 116 -1.75 -14.14 -2.00
CA LEU A 116 -1.17 -13.72 -0.73
C LEU A 116 -2.07 -14.08 0.45
N ASP A 117 -3.37 -13.88 0.31
CA ASP A 117 -4.35 -14.21 1.33
C ASP A 117 -4.37 -15.72 1.60
N VAL A 118 -4.35 -16.53 0.55
CA VAL A 118 -4.29 -18.01 0.67
C VAL A 118 -2.95 -18.46 1.26
N ILE A 119 -1.81 -17.96 0.77
CA ILE A 119 -0.48 -18.33 1.25
C ILE A 119 -0.32 -17.96 2.73
N SER A 120 -0.81 -16.78 3.12
CA SER A 120 -0.73 -16.31 4.51
C SER A 120 -1.75 -16.94 5.46
N GLY A 121 -2.73 -17.70 4.93
CA GLY A 121 -3.82 -18.27 5.74
C GLY A 121 -4.82 -17.22 6.24
N GLY A 122 -5.14 -16.21 5.41
CA GLY A 122 -6.11 -15.18 5.74
C GLY A 122 -5.55 -14.02 6.57
N ARG A 123 -4.25 -13.70 6.42
CA ARG A 123 -3.59 -12.59 7.15
C ARG A 123 -3.36 -11.34 6.29
N LEU A 124 -3.79 -11.34 5.04
CA LEU A 124 -3.62 -10.18 4.16
C LEU A 124 -4.47 -8.99 4.62
N VAL A 125 -3.88 -7.81 4.63
CA VAL A 125 -4.54 -6.51 4.61
C VAL A 125 -4.21 -5.85 3.27
N ALA A 126 -5.23 -5.58 2.47
CA ALA A 126 -5.10 -5.06 1.12
C ALA A 126 -5.11 -3.52 1.12
N GLY A 127 -4.12 -2.90 0.52
CA GLY A 127 -4.02 -1.45 0.42
C GLY A 127 -4.19 -0.96 -1.03
N PHE A 128 -5.07 0.02 -1.23
CA PHE A 128 -5.29 0.65 -2.53
C PHE A 128 -5.16 2.17 -2.43
N PRO A 129 -3.94 2.72 -2.58
CA PRO A 129 -3.77 4.18 -2.65
C PRO A 129 -4.53 4.75 -3.85
N VAL A 130 -5.32 5.80 -3.60
CA VAL A 130 -6.13 6.47 -4.63
C VAL A 130 -5.27 7.34 -5.54
N GLY A 131 -4.37 8.13 -4.93
CA GLY A 131 -3.43 8.97 -5.65
C GLY A 131 -2.13 8.22 -5.90
N THR A 132 -1.62 8.32 -7.09
CA THR A 132 -0.31 7.78 -7.41
C THR A 132 0.77 8.81 -7.12
N PRO A 133 1.85 8.45 -6.40
CA PRO A 133 3.01 9.32 -6.27
C PRO A 133 3.69 9.56 -7.63
N MET A 134 4.56 10.57 -7.71
CA MET A 134 5.15 10.99 -8.99
C MET A 134 5.97 9.87 -9.65
N ASP A 135 6.67 9.08 -8.87
CA ASP A 135 7.43 7.93 -9.37
C ASP A 135 6.53 6.93 -10.12
N THR A 136 5.40 6.54 -9.53
CA THR A 136 4.44 5.62 -10.18
C THR A 136 3.80 6.27 -11.41
N ASN A 137 3.42 7.55 -11.35
CA ASN A 137 2.86 8.26 -12.49
C ASN A 137 3.84 8.28 -13.67
N PHE A 138 5.12 8.59 -13.43
CA PHE A 138 6.13 8.64 -14.47
C PHE A 138 6.49 7.26 -15.00
N CYS A 139 6.68 6.29 -14.09
CA CYS A 139 7.04 4.92 -14.42
C CYS A 139 6.00 4.24 -15.34
N TYR A 140 4.73 4.43 -15.04
CA TYR A 140 3.62 3.82 -15.81
C TYR A 140 2.98 4.76 -16.84
N GLY A 141 3.55 5.93 -17.09
CA GLY A 141 3.00 6.89 -18.04
C GLY A 141 1.56 7.31 -17.71
N GLN A 142 1.22 7.41 -16.43
CA GLN A 142 -0.12 7.76 -16.02
C GLN A 142 -0.38 9.25 -16.15
N ILE A 143 -1.59 9.59 -16.60
CA ILE A 143 -2.08 10.97 -16.68
C ILE A 143 -2.82 11.27 -15.38
N PRO A 144 -2.31 12.18 -14.51
CA PRO A 144 -2.90 12.44 -13.18
C PRO A 144 -4.38 12.79 -13.21
N ALA A 145 -4.84 13.52 -14.23
CA ALA A 145 -6.25 13.89 -14.39
C ALA A 145 -7.20 12.69 -14.60
N LEU A 146 -6.68 11.55 -15.09
CA LEU A 146 -7.46 10.33 -15.33
C LEU A 146 -7.29 9.29 -14.21
N THR A 147 -6.36 9.50 -13.30
CA THR A 147 -5.98 8.48 -12.30
C THR A 147 -7.16 8.08 -11.43
N ARG A 148 -7.98 9.03 -11.00
CA ARG A 148 -9.10 8.74 -10.11
C ARG A 148 -10.21 7.93 -10.79
N ASP A 149 -10.50 8.20 -12.03
CA ASP A 149 -11.49 7.41 -12.80
C ASP A 149 -10.98 6.00 -13.07
N LYS A 150 -9.71 5.87 -13.47
CA LYS A 150 -9.05 4.56 -13.64
C LYS A 150 -9.02 3.77 -12.33
N TYR A 151 -8.74 4.44 -11.22
CA TYR A 151 -8.73 3.83 -9.90
C TYR A 151 -10.10 3.23 -9.54
N ARG A 152 -11.18 3.98 -9.73
CA ARG A 152 -12.55 3.50 -9.44
C ARG A 152 -12.90 2.29 -10.29
N GLU A 153 -12.61 2.35 -11.58
CA GLU A 153 -12.88 1.22 -12.47
C GLU A 153 -12.04 -0.02 -12.12
N ALA A 154 -10.75 0.18 -11.80
CA ALA A 154 -9.88 -0.91 -11.35
C ALA A 154 -10.38 -1.53 -10.03
N HIS A 155 -10.79 -0.70 -9.08
CA HIS A 155 -11.39 -1.15 -7.83
C HIS A 155 -12.64 -1.99 -8.10
N ASP A 156 -13.58 -1.51 -8.91
CA ASP A 156 -14.82 -2.22 -9.23
C ASP A 156 -14.55 -3.58 -9.89
N MET A 157 -13.56 -3.64 -10.77
CA MET A 157 -13.12 -4.89 -11.38
C MET A 157 -12.58 -5.87 -10.33
N ILE A 158 -11.69 -5.42 -9.43
CA ILE A 158 -11.08 -6.25 -8.40
C ILE A 158 -12.16 -6.79 -7.46
N MET A 159 -13.06 -5.92 -6.99
CA MET A 159 -14.13 -6.31 -6.07
C MET A 159 -15.07 -7.31 -6.72
N LYS A 160 -15.47 -7.06 -7.98
CA LYS A 160 -16.29 -7.99 -8.74
C LYS A 160 -15.58 -9.33 -8.95
N ALA A 161 -14.27 -9.32 -9.29
CA ALA A 161 -13.49 -10.54 -9.48
C ALA A 161 -13.40 -11.40 -8.21
N TRP A 162 -13.38 -10.79 -7.03
CA TRP A 162 -13.41 -11.54 -5.77
C TRP A 162 -14.80 -12.04 -5.39
N ALA A 163 -15.85 -11.33 -5.76
CA ALA A 163 -17.23 -11.65 -5.40
C ALA A 163 -17.89 -12.70 -6.32
N GLU A 164 -17.67 -12.58 -7.64
CA GLU A 164 -18.35 -13.45 -8.62
C GLU A 164 -17.76 -14.87 -8.62
N ASP A 165 -18.61 -15.86 -8.57
CA ASP A 165 -18.21 -17.27 -8.63
C ASP A 165 -18.10 -17.79 -10.06
N GLU A 166 -18.84 -17.19 -10.99
CA GLU A 166 -18.83 -17.54 -12.39
C GLU A 166 -17.98 -16.57 -13.23
N PRO A 167 -17.39 -17.04 -14.33
CA PRO A 167 -16.69 -16.17 -15.26
C PRO A 167 -17.59 -15.09 -15.83
N PHE A 168 -17.06 -13.88 -15.98
CA PHE A 168 -17.80 -12.74 -16.52
C PHE A 168 -16.96 -11.92 -17.52
N ALA A 169 -17.63 -11.11 -18.32
CA ALA A 169 -16.98 -10.07 -19.10
C ALA A 169 -16.98 -8.75 -18.31
N PHE A 170 -15.89 -8.00 -18.40
CA PHE A 170 -15.79 -6.64 -17.86
C PHE A 170 -15.64 -5.65 -19.02
N ASP A 171 -16.61 -4.76 -19.18
CA ASP A 171 -16.63 -3.77 -20.27
C ASP A 171 -16.62 -2.37 -19.67
N GLY A 172 -15.43 -1.97 -19.20
CA GLY A 172 -15.18 -0.65 -18.64
C GLY A 172 -14.69 0.36 -19.70
N LYS A 173 -14.51 1.59 -19.28
CA LYS A 173 -13.95 2.65 -20.11
C LYS A 173 -12.46 2.46 -20.39
N TYR A 174 -11.73 1.97 -19.40
CA TYR A 174 -10.26 1.82 -19.42
C TYR A 174 -9.84 0.36 -19.56
N ASN A 175 -10.67 -0.56 -19.08
CA ASN A 175 -10.38 -1.99 -19.06
C ASN A 175 -11.53 -2.76 -19.72
N GLN A 176 -11.21 -3.47 -20.79
CA GLN A 176 -12.18 -4.28 -21.52
C GLN A 176 -11.65 -5.72 -21.59
N LEU A 177 -12.24 -6.61 -20.80
CA LEU A 177 -11.83 -8.00 -20.69
C LEU A 177 -13.02 -8.90 -21.05
N ARG A 178 -12.83 -9.74 -22.07
CA ARG A 178 -13.87 -10.71 -22.49
C ARG A 178 -14.09 -11.83 -21.48
N TRP A 179 -13.10 -12.08 -20.64
CA TRP A 179 -13.09 -13.17 -19.69
C TRP A 179 -12.37 -12.77 -18.42
N VAL A 180 -13.08 -12.73 -17.30
CA VAL A 180 -12.53 -12.56 -15.97
C VAL A 180 -12.97 -13.76 -15.12
N ASN A 181 -12.02 -14.44 -14.52
CA ASN A 181 -12.25 -15.55 -13.61
C ASN A 181 -11.08 -15.60 -12.62
N CYS A 182 -11.26 -15.04 -11.45
CA CYS A 182 -10.18 -14.91 -10.46
C CYS A 182 -9.90 -16.26 -9.77
N TRP A 183 -8.73 -16.83 -10.04
CA TRP A 183 -8.20 -18.02 -9.39
C TRP A 183 -6.77 -17.76 -8.94
N PRO A 184 -6.49 -17.88 -7.61
CA PRO A 184 -7.39 -18.28 -6.52
C PRO A 184 -8.37 -17.18 -6.11
N LYS A 185 -9.28 -17.54 -5.20
CA LYS A 185 -10.14 -16.61 -4.46
C LYS A 185 -9.55 -16.36 -3.07
N PRO A 186 -9.77 -15.18 -2.46
CA PRO A 186 -9.36 -14.93 -1.08
C PRO A 186 -10.05 -15.88 -0.09
N ILE A 187 -9.33 -16.26 0.98
CA ILE A 187 -9.90 -17.00 2.11
C ILE A 187 -10.84 -16.08 2.91
N GLN A 188 -10.41 -14.85 3.15
CA GLN A 188 -11.18 -13.88 3.91
C GLN A 188 -12.45 -13.46 3.16
N LYS A 189 -13.58 -13.36 3.88
CA LYS A 189 -14.89 -13.05 3.30
C LYS A 189 -15.47 -11.77 3.94
N PRO A 190 -16.11 -10.89 3.16
CA PRO A 190 -16.33 -10.98 1.70
C PRO A 190 -15.04 -10.79 0.89
N HIS A 191 -14.02 -10.18 1.45
CA HIS A 191 -12.69 -9.93 0.91
C HIS A 191 -11.71 -9.63 2.06
N PRO A 192 -10.38 -9.60 1.83
CA PRO A 192 -9.43 -9.10 2.82
C PRO A 192 -9.77 -7.69 3.29
N PRO A 193 -9.47 -7.31 4.56
CA PRO A 193 -9.65 -5.93 5.01
C PRO A 193 -8.94 -4.94 4.09
N ILE A 194 -9.64 -3.86 3.71
CA ILE A 194 -9.11 -2.87 2.78
C ILE A 194 -8.73 -1.60 3.51
N TYR A 195 -7.52 -1.13 3.27
CA TYR A 195 -6.97 0.12 3.76
C TYR A 195 -6.71 1.08 2.60
N ILE A 196 -7.22 2.29 2.72
CA ILE A 196 -7.01 3.34 1.72
C ILE A 196 -6.06 4.39 2.29
N PRO A 197 -4.76 4.34 1.92
CA PRO A 197 -3.82 5.35 2.36
C PRO A 197 -4.06 6.67 1.62
N GLY A 198 -3.94 7.77 2.35
CA GLY A 198 -4.16 9.09 1.77
C GLY A 198 -3.75 10.26 2.65
N GLY A 199 -3.64 11.43 2.05
CA GLY A 199 -3.21 12.68 2.69
C GLY A 199 -4.33 13.56 3.26
N GLY A 200 -5.59 13.09 3.32
CA GLY A 200 -6.70 13.84 3.92
C GLY A 200 -7.68 14.47 2.92
N SER A 201 -7.83 13.91 1.73
CA SER A 201 -8.87 14.36 0.78
C SER A 201 -10.24 13.86 1.21
N ILE A 202 -11.24 14.77 1.20
CA ILE A 202 -12.64 14.44 1.54
C ILE A 202 -13.18 13.32 0.64
N GLU A 203 -12.83 13.32 -0.63
CA GLU A 203 -13.25 12.28 -1.57
C GLU A 203 -12.70 10.91 -1.24
N THR A 204 -11.48 10.85 -0.66
CA THR A 204 -10.91 9.59 -0.16
C THR A 204 -11.66 9.13 1.09
N TRP A 205 -12.00 10.06 1.98
CA TRP A 205 -12.80 9.73 3.17
C TRP A 205 -14.19 9.20 2.79
N ASP A 206 -14.87 9.90 1.84
CA ASP A 206 -16.17 9.44 1.34
C ASP A 206 -16.08 8.06 0.72
N PHE A 207 -15.06 7.80 -0.11
CA PHE A 207 -14.84 6.48 -0.68
C PHE A 207 -14.64 5.40 0.38
N CYS A 208 -13.86 5.67 1.44
CA CYS A 208 -13.72 4.74 2.55
C CYS A 208 -15.05 4.46 3.25
N LEU A 209 -15.85 5.51 3.50
CA LEU A 209 -17.11 5.39 4.20
C LEU A 209 -18.21 4.73 3.37
N ASP A 210 -18.23 4.96 2.05
CA ASP A 210 -19.20 4.35 1.12
C ASP A 210 -18.99 2.84 1.00
N HIS A 211 -17.72 2.37 1.06
CA HIS A 211 -17.35 0.97 0.93
C HIS A 211 -17.04 0.28 2.26
N ASP A 212 -17.15 0.98 3.38
CA ASP A 212 -16.83 0.47 4.71
C ASP A 212 -15.35 0.06 4.88
N TYR A 213 -14.43 0.81 4.23
CA TYR A 213 -12.99 0.59 4.27
C TYR A 213 -12.32 1.40 5.38
N ASN A 214 -11.09 1.01 5.71
CA ASN A 214 -10.27 1.69 6.70
C ASN A 214 -9.45 2.81 6.03
N TYR A 215 -9.52 4.01 6.57
CA TYR A 215 -8.68 5.12 6.14
C TYR A 215 -7.33 5.07 6.83
N SER A 216 -6.23 5.22 6.07
CA SER A 216 -4.88 5.27 6.63
C SER A 216 -4.23 6.61 6.30
N TYR A 217 -4.02 7.44 7.33
CA TYR A 217 -3.33 8.71 7.17
C TYR A 217 -1.81 8.53 7.10
N LEU A 218 -1.20 9.11 6.07
CA LEU A 218 0.26 9.16 5.90
C LEU A 218 0.79 10.49 6.44
N SER A 219 1.54 10.43 7.54
CA SER A 219 2.00 11.60 8.28
C SER A 219 3.26 12.26 7.67
N TYR A 220 3.16 12.77 6.44
CA TYR A 220 4.26 13.55 5.85
C TYR A 220 4.47 14.91 6.52
N TYR A 221 3.44 15.46 7.16
CA TYR A 221 3.44 16.80 7.75
C TYR A 221 3.41 16.78 9.28
N GLY A 222 3.77 15.64 9.87
CA GLY A 222 3.84 15.47 11.32
C GLY A 222 2.47 15.27 12.00
N HIS A 223 2.55 14.98 13.30
CA HIS A 223 1.40 14.58 14.10
C HIS A 223 0.39 15.71 14.36
N VAL A 224 0.84 16.97 14.42
CA VAL A 224 -0.05 18.12 14.68
C VAL A 224 -1.07 18.27 13.56
N ARG A 225 -0.60 18.24 12.30
CA ARG A 225 -1.49 18.26 11.13
C ARG A 225 -2.31 16.97 11.03
N GLY A 226 -1.70 15.83 11.39
CA GLY A 226 -2.38 14.54 11.44
C GLY A 226 -3.59 14.54 12.38
N LYS A 227 -3.46 15.16 13.55
CA LYS A 227 -4.57 15.33 14.49
C LYS A 227 -5.75 16.06 13.84
N SER A 228 -5.50 17.23 13.26
CA SER A 228 -6.56 18.04 12.62
C SER A 228 -7.25 17.31 11.46
N LEU A 229 -6.46 16.54 10.67
CA LEU A 229 -7.01 15.74 9.58
C LEU A 229 -7.89 14.59 10.09
N LEU A 230 -7.45 13.90 11.13
CA LEU A 230 -8.22 12.82 11.73
C LEU A 230 -9.48 13.35 12.44
N GLU A 231 -9.43 14.52 13.09
CA GLU A 231 -10.62 15.20 13.62
C GLU A 231 -11.65 15.43 12.48
N GLY A 232 -11.20 15.96 11.33
CA GLY A 232 -12.05 16.15 10.15
C GLY A 232 -12.63 14.84 9.60
N TYR A 233 -11.84 13.76 9.62
CA TYR A 233 -12.31 12.43 9.22
C TYR A 233 -13.41 11.92 10.17
N TRP A 234 -13.21 12.03 11.48
CA TRP A 234 -14.19 11.60 12.48
C TRP A 234 -15.48 12.42 12.45
N ASP A 235 -15.38 13.73 12.18
CA ASP A 235 -16.55 14.56 11.90
C ASP A 235 -17.34 14.05 10.68
N ARG A 236 -16.62 13.57 9.66
CA ARG A 236 -17.25 13.00 8.47
C ARG A 236 -17.89 11.64 8.76
N VAL A 237 -17.26 10.78 9.55
CA VAL A 237 -17.81 9.51 10.04
C VAL A 237 -19.14 9.76 10.74
N ALA A 238 -19.18 10.71 11.70
CA ALA A 238 -20.37 11.06 12.43
C ALA A 238 -21.49 11.60 11.53
N LYS A 239 -21.16 12.51 10.60
CA LYS A 239 -22.13 13.07 9.63
C LYS A 239 -22.73 12.00 8.70
N ARG A 240 -22.01 10.92 8.45
CA ARG A 240 -22.46 9.79 7.61
C ARG A 240 -23.18 8.71 8.42
N GLY A 241 -23.33 8.89 9.73
CA GLY A 241 -24.00 7.94 10.62
C GLY A 241 -23.27 6.59 10.72
N LYS A 242 -21.95 6.57 10.50
CA LYS A 242 -21.12 5.37 10.67
C LYS A 242 -20.72 5.22 12.13
N ASP A 243 -20.37 3.97 12.53
CA ASP A 243 -19.85 3.72 13.87
C ASP A 243 -18.50 4.41 14.11
N ASP A 244 -18.18 4.66 15.36
CA ASP A 244 -16.98 5.34 15.83
C ASP A 244 -15.85 4.37 16.22
N SER A 245 -15.84 3.16 15.65
CA SER A 245 -14.77 2.18 15.88
C SER A 245 -13.40 2.79 15.58
N PRO A 246 -12.47 2.80 16.54
CA PRO A 246 -11.13 3.38 16.33
C PRO A 246 -10.34 2.66 15.23
N TYR A 247 -10.77 1.47 14.83
CA TYR A 247 -10.14 0.70 13.76
C TYR A 247 -10.55 1.16 12.35
N ARG A 248 -11.47 2.12 12.21
CA ARG A 248 -11.75 2.77 10.92
C ARG A 248 -10.62 3.65 10.42
N ALA A 249 -9.70 4.04 11.30
CA ALA A 249 -8.57 4.88 10.93
C ALA A 249 -7.24 4.27 11.39
N ALA A 250 -6.22 4.44 10.56
CA ALA A 250 -4.84 4.18 10.90
C ALA A 250 -4.01 5.45 10.75
N PHE A 251 -2.92 5.52 11.49
CA PHE A 251 -1.97 6.63 11.47
C PHE A 251 -0.58 6.10 11.25
N ALA A 252 0.07 6.46 10.15
CA ALA A 252 1.45 6.12 9.88
C ALA A 252 2.37 7.28 10.26
N GLN A 253 3.34 7.02 11.12
CA GLN A 253 4.33 8.00 11.60
C GLN A 253 5.74 7.49 11.36
N ILE A 254 6.61 8.34 10.84
CA ILE A 254 8.05 8.07 10.80
C ILE A 254 8.58 8.22 12.22
N ILE A 255 9.23 7.19 12.73
CA ILE A 255 9.80 7.16 14.07
C ILE A 255 11.31 6.97 13.93
N CYS A 256 12.07 7.83 14.59
CA CYS A 256 13.50 7.69 14.79
C CYS A 256 13.75 7.37 16.26
N VAL A 257 14.51 6.31 16.52
CA VAL A 257 14.90 5.91 17.87
C VAL A 257 16.40 6.11 18.00
N ALA A 258 16.82 6.84 19.04
CA ALA A 258 18.22 7.09 19.36
C ALA A 258 18.41 7.01 20.88
N ASP A 259 19.67 6.85 21.32
CA ASP A 259 20.00 6.76 22.75
C ASP A 259 19.79 8.09 23.48
N THR A 260 19.78 9.21 22.76
CA THR A 260 19.58 10.56 23.29
C THR A 260 18.72 11.39 22.33
N ASP A 261 18.12 12.48 22.84
CA ASP A 261 17.36 13.46 22.05
C ASP A 261 18.26 14.47 21.28
N ALA A 262 19.56 14.28 21.31
CA ALA A 262 20.56 15.18 20.72
C ALA A 262 21.01 14.72 19.32
#